data_011a761859e7410918463caecafc32d8
#
_entry.id   011a761859e7410918463caecafc32d8
#
_cell.length_a   1.000
_cell.length_b   1.000
_cell.length_c   1.000
_cell.angle_alpha   90.00
_cell.angle_beta   90.00
_cell.angle_gamma   90.00
#
_symmetry.space_group_name_H-M   'P 1'
#
loop_
_entity.id
_entity.type
_entity.pdbx_description
1 polymer ?
#
loop_
_entity_poly.entity_id
_entity_poly.type
_entity_poly.pdbx_seq_one_letter_code
_entity_poly.pdbx_strand_id
1 'polypeptide(L)'
;MDYKVVWTKSARADLKQLVEYISEDNPAAAEHFGLAIIEKIETAGKFPRIGRIVPEEDQEFLRELPYSPYRLIYEIHDDTRIVYVVRIWHSYRGSPEMS
;
A
#
# COMPACT_ATOMS: atom_id res chain seq x y z
N MET A 1 -4.52 18.81 8.11
CA MET A 1 -4.75 18.90 6.65
C MET A 1 -4.33 17.60 5.99
N ASP A 2 -5.16 17.06 5.12
CA ASP A 2 -4.90 15.75 4.52
C ASP A 2 -3.80 15.83 3.47
N TYR A 3 -3.02 14.75 3.38
CA TYR A 3 -2.07 14.56 2.30
C TYR A 3 -2.80 13.91 1.11
N LYS A 4 -2.37 14.26 -0.09
CA LYS A 4 -2.86 13.62 -1.30
C LYS A 4 -2.27 12.22 -1.40
N VAL A 5 -3.07 11.23 -1.77
CA VAL A 5 -2.60 9.86 -1.99
C VAL A 5 -2.39 9.64 -3.48
N VAL A 6 -1.20 9.22 -3.84
CA VAL A 6 -0.84 8.92 -5.24
C VAL A 6 -0.33 7.48 -5.31
N TRP A 7 -0.87 6.71 -6.21
CA TRP A 7 -0.43 5.34 -6.45
C TRP A 7 0.64 5.32 -7.53
N THR A 8 1.80 4.75 -7.19
CA THR A 8 2.86 4.58 -8.20
C THR A 8 2.46 3.53 -9.22
N LYS A 9 3.17 3.49 -10.33
CA LYS A 9 2.96 2.48 -11.37
C LYS A 9 3.11 1.07 -10.80
N SER A 10 4.15 0.84 -9.97
CA SER A 10 4.39 -0.47 -9.35
C SER A 10 3.26 -0.89 -8.42
N ALA A 11 2.79 0.03 -7.57
CA ALA A 11 1.71 -0.28 -6.65
C ALA A 11 0.40 -0.57 -7.39
N ARG A 12 0.12 0.17 -8.45
CA ARG A 12 -1.07 -0.09 -9.27
C ARG A 12 -1.00 -1.46 -9.95
N ALA A 13 0.19 -1.81 -10.44
CA ALA A 13 0.39 -3.13 -11.05
C ALA A 13 0.23 -4.24 -10.02
N ASP A 14 0.76 -4.04 -8.80
CA ASP A 14 0.59 -5.02 -7.72
C ASP A 14 -0.89 -5.25 -7.42
N LEU A 15 -1.66 -4.17 -7.23
CA LEU A 15 -3.08 -4.28 -6.91
C LEU A 15 -3.86 -4.95 -8.05
N LYS A 16 -3.59 -4.56 -9.27
CA LYS A 16 -4.25 -5.14 -10.44
C LYS A 16 -4.04 -6.64 -10.51
N GLN A 17 -2.79 -7.09 -10.33
CA GLN A 17 -2.46 -8.52 -10.37
C GLN A 17 -3.19 -9.29 -9.27
N LEU A 18 -3.27 -8.73 -8.06
CA LEU A 18 -3.94 -9.39 -6.94
C LEU A 18 -5.44 -9.48 -7.18
N VAL A 19 -6.05 -8.39 -7.65
CA VAL A 19 -7.49 -8.38 -7.95
C VAL A 19 -7.83 -9.37 -9.06
N GLU A 20 -7.04 -9.42 -10.12
CA GLU A 20 -7.24 -10.38 -11.20
C GLU A 20 -7.12 -11.82 -10.71
N TYR A 21 -6.12 -12.10 -9.90
CA TYR A 21 -5.90 -13.43 -9.34
C TYR A 21 -7.09 -13.89 -8.48
N ILE A 22 -7.55 -13.05 -7.58
CA ILE A 22 -8.69 -13.36 -6.71
C ILE A 22 -9.97 -13.51 -7.54
N SER A 23 -10.11 -12.68 -8.58
CA SER A 23 -11.28 -12.67 -9.44
C SER A 23 -11.47 -13.95 -10.23
N GLU A 24 -10.41 -14.72 -10.46
CA GLU A 24 -10.50 -16.01 -11.16
C GLU A 24 -11.43 -16.98 -10.41
N ASP A 25 -11.38 -16.95 -9.08
CA ASP A 25 -12.21 -17.83 -8.25
C ASP A 25 -13.48 -17.12 -7.75
N ASN A 26 -13.38 -15.83 -7.44
CA ASN A 26 -14.49 -15.12 -6.80
C ASN A 26 -14.44 -13.62 -7.12
N PRO A 27 -15.18 -13.18 -8.17
CA PRO A 27 -15.18 -11.76 -8.56
C PRO A 27 -15.67 -10.81 -7.46
N ALA A 28 -16.66 -11.22 -6.66
CA ALA A 28 -17.16 -10.39 -5.58
C ALA A 28 -16.11 -10.19 -4.49
N ALA A 29 -15.35 -11.24 -4.16
CA ALA A 29 -14.25 -11.15 -3.20
C ALA A 29 -13.14 -10.25 -3.73
N ALA A 30 -12.85 -10.29 -5.04
CA ALA A 30 -11.84 -9.44 -5.67
C ALA A 30 -12.21 -7.97 -5.54
N GLU A 31 -13.46 -7.62 -5.81
CA GLU A 31 -13.94 -6.24 -5.68
C GLU A 31 -13.83 -5.77 -4.23
N HIS A 32 -14.28 -6.60 -3.29
CA HIS A 32 -14.20 -6.29 -1.86
C HIS A 32 -12.74 -6.07 -1.43
N PHE A 33 -11.84 -6.93 -1.87
CA PHE A 33 -10.42 -6.83 -1.57
C PHE A 33 -9.83 -5.51 -2.07
N GLY A 34 -10.09 -5.17 -3.34
CA GLY A 34 -9.56 -3.95 -3.94
C GLY A 34 -10.04 -2.70 -3.22
N LEU A 35 -11.34 -2.63 -2.93
CA LEU A 35 -11.92 -1.49 -2.22
C LEU A 35 -11.37 -1.38 -0.80
N ALA A 36 -11.21 -2.50 -0.10
CA ALA A 36 -10.66 -2.51 1.26
C ALA A 36 -9.21 -2.00 1.30
N ILE A 37 -8.39 -2.39 0.33
CA ILE A 37 -7.02 -1.90 0.22
C ILE A 37 -6.99 -0.39 0.00
N ILE A 38 -7.81 0.11 -0.93
CA ILE A 38 -7.87 1.54 -1.23
C ILE A 38 -8.31 2.32 0.00
N GLU A 39 -9.34 1.85 0.70
CA GLU A 39 -9.82 2.49 1.91
C GLU A 39 -8.77 2.51 3.01
N LYS A 40 -8.05 1.40 3.18
CA LYS A 40 -6.97 1.33 4.17
C LYS A 40 -5.87 2.34 3.88
N ILE A 41 -5.47 2.47 2.63
CA ILE A 41 -4.45 3.42 2.20
C ILE A 41 -4.90 4.87 2.40
N GLU A 42 -6.20 5.16 2.25
CA GLU A 42 -6.71 6.52 2.47
C GLU A 42 -6.46 7.00 3.90
N THR A 43 -6.37 6.10 4.87
CA THR A 43 -6.04 6.49 6.23
C THR A 43 -4.63 7.07 6.34
N ALA A 44 -3.70 6.65 5.48
CA ALA A 44 -2.35 7.21 5.45
C ALA A 44 -2.35 8.65 4.91
N GLY A 45 -3.31 9.00 4.07
CA GLY A 45 -3.48 10.38 3.61
C GLY A 45 -3.89 11.32 4.75
N LYS A 46 -4.73 10.83 5.65
CA LYS A 46 -5.18 11.60 6.82
C LYS A 46 -4.14 11.61 7.93
N PHE A 47 -3.49 10.49 8.15
CA PHE A 47 -2.52 10.29 9.21
C PHE A 47 -1.26 9.62 8.63
N PRO A 48 -0.37 10.38 7.98
CA PRO A 48 0.76 9.76 7.25
C PRO A 48 1.64 8.83 8.09
N ARG A 49 1.78 9.12 9.38
CA ARG A 49 2.62 8.30 10.25
C ARG A 49 1.87 7.23 11.04
N ILE A 50 0.66 6.88 10.57
CA ILE A 50 -0.12 5.81 11.19
C ILE A 50 0.52 4.42 10.98
N GLY A 51 1.19 4.23 9.84
CA GLY A 51 1.92 3.00 9.57
C GLY A 51 3.25 2.97 10.29
N ARG A 52 3.77 1.76 10.53
CA ARG A 52 5.09 1.61 11.14
C ARG A 52 6.20 1.88 10.11
N ILE A 53 7.38 2.20 10.60
CA ILE A 53 8.56 2.30 9.74
C ILE A 53 8.86 0.91 9.16
N VAL A 54 9.12 0.85 7.84
CA VAL A 54 9.48 -0.41 7.18
C VAL A 54 10.81 -0.90 7.77
N PRO A 55 10.81 -2.05 8.47
CA PRO A 55 12.01 -2.48 9.22
C PRO A 55 13.24 -2.70 8.33
N GLU A 56 13.04 -3.20 7.11
CA GLU A 56 14.16 -3.51 6.20
C GLU A 56 14.89 -2.26 5.73
N GLU A 57 14.20 -1.12 5.67
CA GLU A 57 14.78 0.14 5.18
C GLU A 57 15.14 1.11 6.30
N ASP A 58 14.45 1.01 7.43
CA ASP A 58 14.69 1.84 8.62
C ASP A 58 14.75 3.34 8.30
N GLN A 59 13.80 3.82 7.49
CA GLN A 59 13.69 5.23 7.13
C GLN A 59 12.35 5.79 7.57
N GLU A 60 12.38 6.93 8.27
CA GLU A 60 11.21 7.53 8.91
C GLU A 60 10.09 7.83 7.92
N PHE A 61 10.41 8.21 6.70
CA PHE A 61 9.41 8.56 5.68
C PHE A 61 8.85 7.34 4.93
N LEU A 62 9.39 6.15 5.15
CA LEU A 62 8.91 4.93 4.47
C LEU A 62 8.17 4.06 5.48
N ARG A 63 6.86 3.95 5.25
CA ARG A 63 5.95 3.32 6.20
C ARG A 63 5.16 2.18 5.57
N GLU A 64 4.57 1.36 6.42
CA GLU A 64 3.69 0.30 5.96
C GLU A 64 2.49 0.13 6.87
N LEU A 65 1.38 -0.27 6.27
CA LEU A 65 0.17 -0.67 6.98
C LEU A 65 -0.08 -2.16 6.75
N PRO A 66 -0.49 -2.88 7.79
CA PRO A 66 -0.78 -4.30 7.62
C PRO A 66 -2.15 -4.50 6.98
N TYR A 67 -2.22 -5.44 6.06
CA TYR A 67 -3.47 -6.00 5.56
C TYR A 67 -3.18 -7.45 5.22
N SER A 68 -3.14 -8.28 6.28
CA SER A 68 -2.65 -9.65 6.21
C SER A 68 -3.28 -10.46 5.09
N PRO A 69 -2.50 -11.14 4.26
CA PRO A 69 -1.06 -11.38 4.38
C PRO A 69 -0.18 -10.36 3.65
N TYR A 70 -0.69 -9.15 3.42
CA TYR A 70 0.01 -8.13 2.64
C TYR A 70 0.54 -7.01 3.51
N ARG A 71 1.56 -6.33 3.00
CA ARG A 71 2.15 -5.11 3.56
C ARG A 71 1.88 -3.99 2.57
N LEU A 72 1.18 -2.94 3.01
CA LEU A 72 0.85 -1.80 2.17
C LEU A 72 1.91 -0.73 2.40
N ILE A 73 2.87 -0.61 1.49
CA ILE A 73 4.05 0.23 1.69
C ILE A 73 3.87 1.57 1.00
N TYR A 74 4.13 2.65 1.74
CA TYR A 74 3.97 3.99 1.23
C TYR A 74 5.10 4.90 1.71
N GLU A 75 5.33 5.97 0.95
CA GLU A 75 6.38 6.94 1.21
C GLU A 75 5.77 8.31 1.47
N ILE A 76 6.23 8.98 2.53
CA ILE A 76 5.69 10.27 2.96
C ILE A 76 6.57 11.40 2.41
N HIS A 77 5.94 12.34 1.72
CA HIS A 77 6.60 13.56 1.23
C HIS A 77 5.95 14.75 1.91
N ASP A 78 6.53 15.20 3.03
CA ASP A 78 5.97 16.29 3.83
C ASP A 78 6.00 17.63 3.12
N ASP A 79 7.02 17.88 2.30
CA ASP A 79 7.18 19.15 1.60
C ASP A 79 6.07 19.40 0.59
N THR A 80 5.62 18.36 -0.11
CA THR A 80 4.54 18.46 -1.09
C THR A 80 3.21 17.98 -0.56
N ARG A 81 3.18 17.41 0.65
CA ARG A 81 2.00 16.80 1.28
C ARG A 81 1.39 15.72 0.42
N ILE A 82 2.24 14.82 -0.03
CA ILE A 82 1.83 13.66 -0.82
C ILE A 82 2.31 12.38 -0.15
N VAL A 83 1.44 11.38 -0.16
CA VAL A 83 1.78 10.02 0.22
C VAL A 83 1.78 9.18 -1.06
N TYR A 84 2.92 8.59 -1.40
CA TYR A 84 3.02 7.70 -2.55
C TYR A 84 2.90 6.27 -2.10
N VAL A 85 1.93 5.54 -2.63
CA VAL A 85 1.83 4.10 -2.40
C VAL A 85 2.83 3.43 -3.33
N VAL A 86 3.84 2.78 -2.77
CA VAL A 86 4.97 2.27 -3.57
C VAL A 86 4.87 0.78 -3.86
N ARG A 87 4.37 -0.03 -2.95
CA ARG A 87 4.17 -1.48 -3.19
C ARG A 87 3.02 -2.03 -2.37
N ILE A 88 2.35 -3.04 -2.92
CA ILE A 88 1.52 -3.98 -2.16
C ILE A 88 2.31 -5.29 -2.15
N TRP A 89 2.85 -5.65 -1.00
CA TRP A 89 3.82 -6.74 -0.91
C TRP A 89 3.29 -7.90 -0.08
N HIS A 90 3.42 -9.12 -0.59
CA HIS A 90 3.02 -10.30 0.15
C HIS A 90 4.09 -10.59 1.22
N SER A 91 3.66 -10.72 2.48
CA SER A 91 4.58 -10.85 3.61
C SER A 91 5.53 -12.03 3.52
N TYR A 92 5.15 -13.08 2.80
CA TYR A 92 5.97 -14.30 2.68
C TYR A 92 6.94 -14.27 1.49
N ARG A 93 7.00 -13.18 0.75
CA ARG A 93 7.94 -13.04 -0.38
C ARG A 93 9.33 -12.58 0.04
N GLY A 94 9.61 -12.48 1.35
CA GLY A 94 10.88 -11.94 1.83
C GLY A 94 10.87 -10.43 1.90
N SER A 95 12.04 -9.81 1.81
CA SER A 95 12.16 -8.35 1.93
C SER A 95 11.55 -7.65 0.71
N PRO A 96 10.78 -6.56 0.93
CA PRO A 96 10.14 -5.85 -0.17
C PRO A 96 11.14 -5.21 -1.15
N GLU A 97 10.78 -5.25 -2.44
CA GLU A 97 11.49 -4.53 -3.49
C GLU A 97 10.76 -3.22 -3.72
N MET A 98 11.49 -2.10 -3.64
CA MET A 98 10.88 -0.76 -3.68
C MET A 98 10.78 -0.16 -5.07
N SER A 99 11.30 -0.84 -6.07
CA SER A 99 11.27 -0.33 -7.44
C SER A 99 10.17 -0.94 -8.29
#